data_a1a93b24c58eb24e65dc5c37d91aed74
#
_entry.id   a1a93b24c58eb24e65dc5c37d91aed74
#
_cell.length_a   1.000
_cell.length_b   1.000
_cell.length_c   1.000
_cell.angle_alpha   90.00
_cell.angle_beta   90.00
_cell.angle_gamma   90.00
#
_symmetry.space_group_name_H-M   'P 1'
#
loop_
_entity.id
_entity.type
_entity.pdbx_description
1 polymer ?
#
loop_
_entity_poly.entity_id
_entity_poly.type
_entity_poly.pdbx_seq_one_letter_code
_entity_poly.pdbx_strand_id
1 'polypeptide(L)'
;MNSPHTLSHIVIAGGGTAGWVAAAALSRLTNNGETRITLVESEEIRTVGVGEATIPPIAMFLRLLGIDLSEFMRETQATIKLGIEFEGWLREGHRYIHPFGDYGRDINAVRFYQYWLKLRAFGK
;
A
#
# COMPACT_ATOMS: atom_id res chain seq x y z
N MET A 1 1.19 -29.40 23.83
CA MET A 1 2.13 -28.69 24.74
C MET A 1 2.35 -27.31 24.16
N ASN A 2 1.76 -26.29 24.75
CA ASN A 2 1.99 -24.91 24.27
C ASN A 2 3.44 -24.54 24.57
N SER A 3 4.17 -24.10 23.55
CA SER A 3 5.51 -23.55 23.73
C SER A 3 5.41 -22.34 24.68
N PRO A 4 6.30 -22.18 25.68
CA PRO A 4 6.23 -21.07 26.64
C PRO A 4 6.40 -19.66 26.04
N HIS A 5 6.55 -19.57 24.72
CA HIS A 5 6.71 -18.32 23.98
C HIS A 5 5.60 -18.05 22.96
N THR A 6 4.50 -18.81 22.99
CA THR A 6 3.36 -18.56 22.08
C THR A 6 2.51 -17.41 22.62
N LEU A 7 2.36 -16.33 21.84
CA LEU A 7 1.47 -15.24 22.17
C LEU A 7 0.02 -15.71 22.06
N SER A 8 -0.70 -15.69 23.17
CA SER A 8 -2.11 -16.08 23.22
C SER A 8 -3.08 -14.93 22.97
N HIS A 9 -2.63 -13.70 23.16
CA HIS A 9 -3.47 -12.52 22.99
C HIS A 9 -2.66 -11.30 22.52
N ILE A 10 -3.12 -10.65 21.47
CA ILE A 10 -2.58 -9.41 20.93
C ILE A 10 -3.66 -8.34 21.04
N VAL A 11 -3.32 -7.21 21.66
CA VAL A 11 -4.20 -6.05 21.75
C VAL A 11 -3.64 -4.93 20.88
N ILE A 12 -4.48 -4.40 20.01
CA ILE A 12 -4.16 -3.26 19.13
C ILE A 12 -4.94 -2.05 19.67
N ALA A 13 -4.23 -1.03 20.11
CA ALA A 13 -4.84 0.21 20.56
C ALA A 13 -4.85 1.23 19.41
N GLY A 14 -6.05 1.61 18.97
CA GLY A 14 -6.29 2.58 17.91
C GLY A 14 -7.03 2.00 16.70
N GLY A 15 -8.21 2.52 16.42
CA GLY A 15 -9.11 2.11 15.33
C GLY A 15 -8.93 2.88 14.02
N GLY A 16 -7.79 3.56 13.83
CA GLY A 16 -7.45 4.18 12.56
C GLY A 16 -6.99 3.17 11.51
N THR A 17 -6.68 3.65 10.31
CA THR A 17 -6.22 2.81 9.17
C THR A 17 -5.08 1.87 9.57
N ALA A 18 -4.08 2.35 10.31
CA ALA A 18 -2.95 1.53 10.74
C ALA A 18 -3.37 0.38 11.66
N GLY A 19 -4.26 0.63 12.62
CA GLY A 19 -4.76 -0.39 13.54
C GLY A 19 -5.54 -1.48 12.81
N TRP A 20 -6.44 -1.10 11.93
CA TRP A 20 -7.22 -2.06 11.13
C TRP A 20 -6.36 -2.85 10.14
N VAL A 21 -5.37 -2.23 9.49
CA VAL A 21 -4.39 -2.93 8.63
C VAL A 21 -3.59 -3.95 9.44
N ALA A 22 -3.11 -3.56 10.63
CA ALA A 22 -2.40 -4.48 11.53
C ALA A 22 -3.29 -5.63 12.00
N ALA A 23 -4.55 -5.35 12.39
CA ALA A 23 -5.51 -6.38 12.79
C ALA A 23 -5.76 -7.38 11.67
N ALA A 24 -6.00 -6.90 10.45
CA ALA A 24 -6.23 -7.74 9.27
C ALA A 24 -5.00 -8.62 8.95
N ALA A 25 -3.79 -8.04 8.95
CA ALA A 25 -2.57 -8.79 8.73
C ALA A 25 -2.34 -9.88 9.79
N LEU A 26 -2.45 -9.49 11.06
CA LEU A 26 -2.23 -10.42 12.17
C LEU A 26 -3.28 -11.54 12.19
N SER A 27 -4.54 -11.23 11.94
CA SER A 27 -5.59 -12.26 11.88
C SER A 27 -5.30 -13.33 10.83
N ARG A 28 -4.70 -12.92 9.70
CA ARG A 28 -4.33 -13.85 8.64
C ARG A 28 -3.07 -14.65 8.98
N LEU A 29 -2.07 -14.00 9.59
CA LEU A 29 -0.77 -14.61 9.91
C LEU A 29 -0.83 -15.51 11.14
N THR A 30 -1.71 -15.19 12.11
CA THR A 30 -1.87 -15.96 13.35
C THR A 30 -3.13 -16.83 13.35
N ASN A 31 -3.64 -17.20 12.18
CA ASN A 31 -4.83 -18.04 12.03
C ASN A 31 -4.54 -19.52 12.43
N ASN A 32 -4.06 -19.69 13.65
CA ASN A 32 -3.73 -20.97 14.27
C ASN A 32 -4.80 -21.42 15.30
N GLY A 33 -5.86 -20.60 15.51
CA GLY A 33 -6.89 -20.83 16.52
C GLY A 33 -6.45 -20.58 17.98
N GLU A 34 -5.19 -20.24 18.21
CA GLU A 34 -4.60 -20.10 19.56
C GLU A 34 -4.41 -18.62 19.95
N THR A 35 -4.24 -17.74 18.97
CA THR A 35 -3.97 -16.31 19.21
C THR A 35 -5.23 -15.48 19.01
N ARG A 36 -5.68 -14.81 20.08
CA ARG A 36 -6.77 -13.84 20.03
C ARG A 36 -6.24 -12.46 19.65
N ILE A 37 -6.93 -11.78 18.75
CA ILE A 37 -6.64 -10.39 18.40
C ILE A 37 -7.82 -9.53 18.86
N THR A 38 -7.52 -8.47 19.61
CA THR A 38 -8.50 -7.48 20.03
C THR A 38 -8.06 -6.10 19.58
N LEU A 39 -8.90 -5.41 18.81
CA LEU A 39 -8.70 -4.01 18.47
C LEU A 39 -9.59 -3.16 19.39
N VAL A 40 -9.00 -2.14 19.97
CA VAL A 40 -9.67 -1.18 20.85
C VAL A 40 -9.66 0.19 20.17
N GLU A 41 -10.83 0.75 19.96
CA GLU A 41 -11.00 2.09 19.39
C GLU A 41 -11.93 2.95 20.25
N SER A 42 -11.87 4.25 20.05
CA SER A 42 -12.73 5.22 20.72
C SER A 42 -13.83 5.70 19.77
N GLU A 43 -15.06 5.74 20.23
CA GLU A 43 -16.18 6.33 19.49
C GLU A 43 -16.03 7.86 19.32
N GLU A 44 -15.30 8.50 20.22
CA GLU A 44 -15.07 9.95 20.21
C GLU A 44 -13.93 10.35 19.27
N ILE A 45 -12.89 9.52 19.16
CA ILE A 45 -11.72 9.77 18.30
C ILE A 45 -11.95 9.06 16.95
N ARG A 46 -12.51 9.80 16.01
CA ARG A 46 -12.73 9.28 14.66
C ARG A 46 -11.44 9.24 13.85
N THR A 47 -11.43 8.40 12.81
CA THR A 47 -10.37 8.42 11.81
C THR A 47 -10.26 9.81 11.21
N VAL A 48 -9.05 10.39 11.25
CA VAL A 48 -8.80 11.71 10.66
C VAL A 48 -8.90 11.56 9.14
N GLY A 49 -9.95 12.13 8.56
CA GLY A 49 -10.15 12.16 7.11
C GLY A 49 -9.23 13.20 6.49
N VAL A 50 -8.16 12.73 5.88
CA VAL A 50 -7.28 13.49 4.99
C VAL A 50 -7.33 12.82 3.62
N GLY A 51 -6.84 13.45 2.56
CA GLY A 51 -6.74 12.79 1.26
C GLY A 51 -5.83 11.56 1.35
N GLU A 52 -6.40 10.40 1.62
CA GLU A 52 -5.64 9.16 1.76
C GLU A 52 -5.41 8.49 0.41
N ALA A 53 -4.20 8.02 0.19
CA ALA A 53 -3.86 7.21 -0.96
C ALA A 53 -2.92 6.08 -0.56
N THR A 54 -3.15 4.93 -1.15
CA THR A 54 -2.27 3.77 -0.99
C THR A 54 -1.12 3.82 -2.01
N ILE A 55 -0.15 2.96 -1.80
CA ILE A 55 0.98 2.73 -2.69
C ILE A 55 0.86 1.33 -3.32
N PRO A 56 1.59 1.00 -4.41
CA PRO A 56 1.46 -0.28 -5.12
C PRO A 56 1.45 -1.55 -4.26
N PRO A 57 2.17 -1.66 -3.13
CA PRO A 57 2.11 -2.82 -2.25
C PRO A 57 0.71 -3.20 -1.73
N ILE A 58 -0.28 -2.30 -1.79
CA ILE A 58 -1.66 -2.60 -1.38
C ILE A 58 -2.22 -3.82 -2.13
N ALA A 59 -1.92 -3.97 -3.42
CA ALA A 59 -2.41 -5.10 -4.21
C ALA A 59 -1.87 -6.45 -3.70
N MET A 60 -0.63 -6.47 -3.22
CA MET A 60 -0.04 -7.65 -2.59
C MET A 60 -0.66 -7.92 -1.22
N PHE A 61 -0.91 -6.88 -0.44
CA PHE A 61 -1.54 -6.98 0.87
C PHE A 61 -2.98 -7.54 0.76
N LEU A 62 -3.79 -7.05 -0.17
CA LEU A 62 -5.14 -7.58 -0.41
C LEU A 62 -5.11 -9.06 -0.81
N ARG A 63 -4.16 -9.46 -1.67
CA ARG A 63 -3.97 -10.87 -2.02
C ARG A 63 -3.60 -11.73 -0.81
N LEU A 64 -2.73 -11.23 0.07
CA LEU A 64 -2.38 -11.92 1.33
C LEU A 64 -3.62 -12.15 2.21
N LEU A 65 -4.51 -11.17 2.25
CA LEU A 65 -5.77 -11.25 3.00
C LEU A 65 -6.83 -12.12 2.29
N GLY A 66 -6.64 -12.46 1.02
CA GLY A 66 -7.64 -13.16 0.20
C GLY A 66 -8.79 -12.26 -0.23
N ILE A 67 -8.56 -10.95 -0.30
CA ILE A 67 -9.56 -9.96 -0.73
C ILE A 67 -9.37 -9.68 -2.22
N ASP A 68 -10.45 -9.79 -3.00
CA ASP A 68 -10.46 -9.41 -4.41
C ASP A 68 -10.35 -7.90 -4.58
N LEU A 69 -9.49 -7.45 -5.50
CA LEU A 69 -9.24 -6.02 -5.72
C LEU A 69 -10.50 -5.28 -6.21
N SER A 70 -11.29 -5.92 -7.07
CA SER A 70 -12.50 -5.29 -7.63
C SER A 70 -13.58 -5.15 -6.56
N GLU A 71 -13.70 -6.16 -5.69
CA GLU A 71 -14.57 -6.09 -4.53
C GLU A 71 -14.13 -5.00 -3.56
N PHE A 72 -12.84 -4.95 -3.24
CA PHE A 72 -12.28 -3.91 -2.38
C PHE A 72 -12.56 -2.51 -2.95
N MET A 73 -12.32 -2.27 -4.24
CA MET A 73 -12.58 -0.98 -4.87
C MET A 73 -14.06 -0.61 -4.84
N ARG A 74 -14.96 -1.57 -5.05
CA ARG A 74 -16.41 -1.34 -5.00
C ARG A 74 -16.87 -0.96 -3.60
N GLU A 75 -16.45 -1.72 -2.58
CA GLU A 75 -16.90 -1.51 -1.19
C GLU A 75 -16.31 -0.23 -0.57
N THR A 76 -15.09 0.15 -0.98
CA THR A 76 -14.43 1.36 -0.49
C THR A 76 -14.66 2.58 -1.38
N GLN A 77 -15.33 2.41 -2.54
CA GLN A 77 -15.45 3.44 -3.58
C GLN A 77 -14.09 4.03 -4.00
N ALA A 78 -13.06 3.20 -3.95
CA ALA A 78 -11.70 3.60 -4.28
C ALA A 78 -11.52 3.83 -5.77
N THR A 79 -10.60 4.72 -6.12
CA THR A 79 -10.15 4.97 -7.50
C THR A 79 -8.70 4.61 -7.67
N ILE A 80 -8.25 4.44 -8.91
CA ILE A 80 -6.86 4.12 -9.22
C ILE A 80 -6.04 5.40 -9.25
N LYS A 81 -4.97 5.45 -8.44
CA LYS A 81 -3.97 6.49 -8.48
C LYS A 81 -2.84 6.08 -9.42
N LEU A 82 -2.63 6.84 -10.48
CA LEU A 82 -1.64 6.53 -11.51
C LEU A 82 -0.23 7.01 -11.16
N GLY A 83 -0.11 8.01 -10.31
CA GLY A 83 1.16 8.60 -9.92
C GLY A 83 0.99 9.85 -9.08
N ILE A 84 2.09 10.55 -8.86
CA ILE A 84 2.16 11.82 -8.14
C ILE A 84 2.90 12.81 -9.03
N GLU A 85 2.28 13.96 -9.30
CA GLU A 85 2.97 15.08 -9.91
C GLU A 85 3.58 15.96 -8.83
N PHE A 86 4.86 16.27 -8.98
CA PHE A 86 5.60 17.18 -8.13
C PHE A 86 5.86 18.50 -8.88
N GLU A 87 5.46 19.60 -8.27
CA GLU A 87 5.64 20.94 -8.82
C GLU A 87 6.52 21.78 -7.89
N GLY A 88 7.49 22.50 -8.46
CA GLY A 88 8.33 23.44 -7.74
C GLY A 88 9.40 22.85 -6.82
N TRP A 89 9.58 21.54 -6.76
CA TRP A 89 10.52 20.87 -5.84
C TRP A 89 11.99 21.20 -6.11
N LEU A 90 12.40 21.21 -7.38
CA LEU A 90 13.79 21.51 -7.75
C LEU A 90 14.01 23.03 -7.91
N ARG A 91 13.04 23.71 -8.53
CA ARG A 91 13.03 25.15 -8.79
C ARG A 91 11.61 25.54 -9.20
N GLU A 92 11.30 26.81 -9.15
CA GLU A 92 10.02 27.34 -9.62
C GLU A 92 9.74 26.91 -11.07
N GLY A 93 8.52 26.49 -11.34
CA GLY A 93 8.07 26.00 -12.65
C GLY A 93 8.59 24.61 -13.06
N HIS A 94 9.41 23.95 -12.24
CA HIS A 94 9.82 22.58 -12.51
C HIS A 94 8.69 21.60 -12.15
N ARG A 95 8.39 20.70 -13.08
CA ARG A 95 7.38 19.64 -12.89
C ARG A 95 7.95 18.28 -13.28
N TYR A 96 7.60 17.26 -12.52
CA TYR A 96 7.84 15.87 -12.89
C TYR A 96 6.79 14.96 -12.28
N ILE A 97 6.56 13.81 -12.93
CA ILE A 97 5.63 12.79 -12.46
C ILE A 97 6.41 11.58 -11.94
N HIS A 98 6.04 11.12 -10.76
CA HIS A 98 6.42 9.81 -10.22
C HIS A 98 5.24 8.86 -10.44
N PRO A 99 5.23 8.03 -11.49
CA PRO A 99 4.15 7.09 -11.73
C PRO A 99 4.29 5.85 -10.87
N PHE A 100 3.19 5.13 -10.70
CA PHE A 100 3.14 3.89 -9.96
C PHE A 100 3.19 2.64 -10.84
N GLY A 101 3.32 2.82 -12.14
CA GLY A 101 3.49 1.75 -13.11
C GLY A 101 4.91 1.67 -13.68
N ASP A 102 5.19 0.58 -14.37
CA ASP A 102 6.43 0.41 -15.09
C ASP A 102 6.44 1.24 -16.38
N TYR A 103 7.59 1.83 -16.70
CA TYR A 103 7.81 2.51 -17.96
C TYR A 103 8.26 1.53 -19.04
N GLY A 104 7.39 1.21 -19.95
CA GLY A 104 7.72 0.37 -21.08
C GLY A 104 8.15 -1.05 -20.69
N ARG A 105 8.84 -1.72 -21.61
CA ARG A 105 9.33 -3.09 -21.42
C ARG A 105 10.85 -3.11 -21.53
N ASP A 106 11.51 -3.76 -20.58
CA ASP A 106 12.94 -4.03 -20.63
C ASP A 106 13.25 -4.95 -21.83
N ILE A 107 14.33 -4.69 -22.56
CA ILE A 107 14.75 -5.44 -23.73
C ILE A 107 16.18 -5.93 -23.51
N ASN A 108 16.43 -7.23 -23.67
CA ASN A 108 17.75 -7.85 -23.53
C ASN A 108 18.48 -7.46 -22.22
N ALA A 109 17.77 -7.53 -21.10
CA ALA A 109 18.27 -7.15 -19.77
C ALA A 109 18.65 -5.65 -19.62
N VAL A 110 18.38 -4.82 -20.60
CA VAL A 110 18.55 -3.37 -20.53
C VAL A 110 17.22 -2.72 -20.15
N ARG A 111 17.23 -1.90 -19.12
CA ARG A 111 16.06 -1.19 -18.62
C ARG A 111 15.51 -0.24 -19.68
N PHE A 112 14.19 -0.19 -19.83
CA PHE A 112 13.52 0.67 -20.81
C PHE A 112 13.98 2.13 -20.77
N TYR A 113 14.15 2.70 -19.60
CA TYR A 113 14.57 4.10 -19.44
C TYR A 113 15.94 4.39 -20.07
N GLN A 114 16.85 3.40 -20.19
CA GLN A 114 18.14 3.56 -20.86
C GLN A 114 17.96 3.83 -22.35
N TYR A 115 17.02 3.12 -23.00
CA TYR A 115 16.68 3.39 -24.39
C TYR A 115 16.08 4.78 -24.56
N TRP A 116 15.20 5.17 -23.66
CA TRP A 116 14.59 6.49 -23.67
C TRP A 116 15.64 7.60 -23.52
N LEU A 117 16.57 7.48 -22.58
CA LEU A 117 17.66 8.45 -22.38
C LEU A 117 18.53 8.56 -23.64
N LYS A 118 18.85 7.42 -24.27
CA LYS A 118 19.64 7.39 -25.51
C LYS A 118 18.90 8.08 -26.67
N LEU A 119 17.64 7.76 -26.87
CA LEU A 119 16.83 8.39 -27.94
C LEU A 119 16.71 9.90 -27.71
N ARG A 120 16.45 10.33 -26.48
CA ARG A 120 16.40 11.75 -26.13
C ARG A 120 17.72 12.47 -26.43
N ALA A 121 18.86 11.84 -26.18
CA ALA A 121 20.19 12.41 -26.52
C ALA A 121 20.36 12.60 -28.03
N PHE A 122 19.64 11.83 -28.86
CA PHE A 122 19.62 11.96 -30.33
C PHE A 122 18.50 12.88 -30.84
N GLY A 123 17.81 13.62 -29.95
CA GLY A 123 16.74 14.54 -30.32
C GLY A 123 15.45 13.85 -30.79
N LYS A 124 15.22 12.61 -30.39
CA LYS A 124 14.03 11.81 -30.72
C LYS A 124 13.17 11.56 -29.50
#